data_268b25a0826d2d08875b5271810f89e2
#
_entry.id   268b25a0826d2d08875b5271810f89e2
#
_cell.length_a   1.000
_cell.length_b   1.000
_cell.length_c   1.000
_cell.angle_alpha   90.00
_cell.angle_beta   90.00
_cell.angle_gamma   90.00
#
_symmetry.space_group_name_H-M   'P 1'
#
loop_
_entity.id
_entity.type
_entity.pdbx_description
1 polymer ?
#
loop_
_entity_poly.entity_id
_entity_poly.type
_entity_poly.pdbx_seq_one_letter_code
_entity_poly.pdbx_strand_id
1 'polypeptide(L)'
;MEKPTRLALLKEIAEFLNEETETYNMIQGALEYLIEGTAFTTGWIFFIDDAGQHELVAHYDLPGALSKQNCKYMCEGTCWCVQAYQNKKLTKASNIINCSRINLANRAFQEETEGITHHATVPLRSGAELFGLLNVATPYKTSYSEEDLELLESVAFQIGSAIKRIILTDQEKEAARISERNRLARDLHDSVNQLLFSVKLTAHAALGISNEEVSRKAFNIIEETSQQAVNEMRALIWQLKPVGLERGLVKAIQNYSDVLQLNLTVSVEGLISLPSIIEENIYRIIQEGMNNTKKHAQDTEITLKLAQNQNYFYVEIKDYGIGFNMRQSNYNNSHGINNMKQRAKAIDADIEITSEENKGTQIYIKVPL
;
A
#
# COMPACT_ATOMS: atom_id res chain seq x y z
N MET A 1 7.95 -18.75 33.93
CA MET A 1 6.93 -19.28 33.00
C MET A 1 7.53 -20.48 32.29
N GLU A 2 6.78 -21.56 32.11
CA GLU A 2 7.22 -22.69 31.28
C GLU A 2 7.34 -22.22 29.81
N LYS A 3 8.46 -22.59 29.16
CA LYS A 3 8.65 -22.26 27.75
C LYS A 3 7.64 -23.03 26.89
N PRO A 4 7.11 -22.42 25.80
CA PRO A 4 6.17 -23.08 24.92
C PRO A 4 6.78 -24.32 24.27
N THR A 5 5.96 -25.26 23.88
CA THR A 5 6.42 -26.38 23.03
C THR A 5 6.87 -25.83 21.67
N ARG A 6 7.79 -26.50 20.99
CA ARG A 6 8.26 -26.09 19.66
C ARG A 6 7.12 -25.85 18.66
N LEU A 7 6.12 -26.71 18.70
CA LEU A 7 4.95 -26.57 17.83
C LEU A 7 4.13 -25.32 18.18
N ALA A 8 3.95 -25.03 19.46
CA ALA A 8 3.24 -23.83 19.91
C ALA A 8 4.00 -22.57 19.49
N LEU A 9 5.33 -22.54 19.68
CA LEU A 9 6.17 -21.42 19.23
C LEU A 9 6.11 -21.18 17.73
N LEU A 10 6.23 -22.23 16.91
CA LEU A 10 6.12 -22.12 15.44
C LEU A 10 4.74 -21.62 15.00
N LYS A 11 3.69 -22.00 15.72
CA LYS A 11 2.33 -21.52 15.46
C LYS A 11 2.21 -20.03 15.79
N GLU A 12 2.67 -19.59 16.96
CA GLU A 12 2.65 -18.19 17.38
C GLU A 12 3.43 -17.29 16.41
N ILE A 13 4.64 -17.74 16.01
CA ILE A 13 5.43 -17.01 15.00
C ILE A 13 4.68 -16.94 13.66
N ALA A 14 4.06 -18.03 13.21
CA ALA A 14 3.31 -18.05 11.95
C ALA A 14 2.08 -17.14 11.99
N GLU A 15 1.34 -17.11 13.09
CA GLU A 15 0.20 -16.21 13.29
C GLU A 15 0.66 -14.75 13.26
N PHE A 16 1.68 -14.40 14.03
CA PHE A 16 2.26 -13.06 14.05
C PHE A 16 2.75 -12.61 12.66
N LEU A 17 3.53 -13.46 11.97
CA LEU A 17 4.02 -13.17 10.62
C LEU A 17 2.89 -12.96 9.60
N ASN A 18 1.70 -13.53 9.81
CA ASN A 18 0.56 -13.34 8.92
C ASN A 18 -0.24 -12.06 9.19
N GLU A 19 -0.23 -11.57 10.42
CA GLU A 19 -0.96 -10.37 10.80
C GLU A 19 -0.17 -9.09 10.52
N GLU A 20 1.17 -9.14 10.70
CA GLU A 20 2.02 -7.98 10.52
C GLU A 20 2.27 -7.68 9.04
N THR A 21 2.19 -6.40 8.68
CA THR A 21 2.33 -5.90 7.31
C THR A 21 3.61 -5.10 7.08
N GLU A 22 4.20 -4.57 8.15
CA GLU A 22 5.43 -3.78 8.08
C GLU A 22 6.65 -4.71 8.21
N THR A 23 7.52 -4.72 7.20
CA THR A 23 8.63 -5.67 7.10
C THR A 23 9.57 -5.65 8.31
N TYR A 24 9.94 -4.46 8.78
CA TYR A 24 10.87 -4.34 9.93
C TYR A 24 10.23 -4.80 11.24
N ASN A 25 8.98 -4.42 11.50
CA ASN A 25 8.22 -4.85 12.68
C ASN A 25 8.03 -6.37 12.68
N MET A 26 7.69 -6.93 11.52
CA MET A 26 7.51 -8.36 11.32
C MET A 26 8.79 -9.16 11.65
N ILE A 27 9.95 -8.69 11.17
CA ILE A 27 11.23 -9.37 11.38
C ILE A 27 11.68 -9.25 12.83
N GLN A 28 11.54 -8.06 13.42
CA GLN A 28 11.89 -7.79 14.80
C GLN A 28 11.02 -8.63 15.74
N GLY A 29 9.71 -8.63 15.59
CA GLY A 29 8.79 -9.40 16.42
C GLY A 29 8.99 -10.92 16.29
N ALA A 30 9.22 -11.43 15.08
CA ALA A 30 9.52 -12.85 14.88
C ALA A 30 10.81 -13.28 15.58
N LEU A 31 11.83 -12.42 15.59
CA LEU A 31 13.06 -12.64 16.33
C LEU A 31 12.81 -12.64 17.86
N GLU A 32 12.02 -11.71 18.37
CA GLU A 32 11.62 -11.65 19.77
C GLU A 32 10.90 -12.92 20.22
N TYR A 33 9.88 -13.35 19.49
CA TYR A 33 9.17 -14.63 19.76
C TYR A 33 10.12 -15.82 19.77
N LEU A 34 11.06 -15.88 18.82
CA LEU A 34 12.07 -16.95 18.77
C LEU A 34 12.94 -16.97 20.01
N ILE A 35 13.49 -15.83 20.41
CA ILE A 35 14.42 -15.76 21.56
C ILE A 35 13.69 -16.01 22.88
N GLU A 36 12.52 -15.39 23.08
CA GLU A 36 11.72 -15.57 24.31
C GLU A 36 11.18 -17.00 24.47
N GLY A 37 10.80 -17.63 23.35
CA GLY A 37 10.26 -18.99 23.32
C GLY A 37 11.28 -20.12 23.39
N THR A 38 12.60 -19.82 23.32
CA THR A 38 13.68 -20.83 23.25
C THR A 38 14.73 -20.67 24.34
N ALA A 39 15.78 -21.48 24.25
CA ALA A 39 16.97 -21.36 25.12
C ALA A 39 18.03 -20.39 24.56
N PHE A 40 17.82 -19.80 23.42
CA PHE A 40 18.67 -18.75 22.89
C PHE A 40 18.52 -17.48 23.76
N THR A 41 19.59 -16.70 23.88
CA THR A 41 19.59 -15.48 24.71
C THR A 41 19.68 -14.22 23.87
N THR A 42 20.28 -14.31 22.69
CA THR A 42 20.42 -13.19 21.77
C THR A 42 20.26 -13.66 20.33
N GLY A 43 19.88 -12.74 19.46
CA GLY A 43 19.77 -12.99 18.04
C GLY A 43 19.89 -11.72 17.22
N TRP A 44 20.19 -11.88 15.95
CA TRP A 44 20.24 -10.78 14.97
C TRP A 44 19.97 -11.25 13.56
N ILE A 45 19.42 -10.36 12.76
CA ILE A 45 19.07 -10.63 11.37
C ILE A 45 19.77 -9.63 10.46
N PHE A 46 20.43 -10.15 9.44
CA PHE A 46 20.99 -9.37 8.35
C PHE A 46 20.12 -9.54 7.10
N PHE A 47 19.76 -8.45 6.44
CA PHE A 47 19.45 -8.48 5.04
C PHE A 47 20.71 -8.38 4.21
N ILE A 48 20.72 -9.07 3.06
CA ILE A 48 21.88 -9.09 2.16
C ILE A 48 21.35 -8.90 0.75
N ASP A 49 21.77 -7.82 0.10
CA ASP A 49 21.38 -7.50 -1.26
C ASP A 49 22.15 -8.31 -2.32
N ASP A 50 21.76 -8.16 -3.58
CA ASP A 50 22.40 -8.82 -4.71
C ASP A 50 23.87 -8.38 -4.92
N ALA A 51 24.26 -7.20 -4.44
CA ALA A 51 25.63 -6.72 -4.46
C ALA A 51 26.48 -7.29 -3.30
N GLY A 52 25.83 -8.03 -2.37
CA GLY A 52 26.46 -8.62 -1.20
C GLY A 52 26.66 -7.65 -0.04
N GLN A 53 26.04 -6.46 -0.09
CA GLN A 53 26.00 -5.57 1.05
C GLN A 53 25.03 -6.14 2.07
N HIS A 54 25.39 -6.04 3.35
CA HIS A 54 24.54 -6.52 4.43
C HIS A 54 24.12 -5.36 5.32
N GLU A 55 22.89 -5.43 5.80
CA GLU A 55 22.28 -4.48 6.74
C GLU A 55 21.77 -5.25 7.96
N LEU A 56 22.04 -4.73 9.16
CA LEU A 56 21.47 -5.25 10.40
C LEU A 56 20.03 -4.70 10.52
N VAL A 57 19.03 -5.56 10.29
CA VAL A 57 17.61 -5.15 10.25
C VAL A 57 16.86 -5.45 11.53
N ALA A 58 17.33 -6.40 12.32
CA ALA A 58 16.76 -6.72 13.63
C ALA A 58 17.82 -7.28 14.58
N HIS A 59 17.65 -7.05 15.85
CA HIS A 59 18.45 -7.69 16.90
C HIS A 59 17.68 -7.75 18.23
N TYR A 60 18.02 -8.73 19.03
CA TYR A 60 17.45 -8.92 20.37
C TYR A 60 18.59 -9.19 21.35
N ASP A 61 18.65 -8.40 22.43
CA ASP A 61 19.56 -8.52 23.57
C ASP A 61 21.04 -8.76 23.16
N LEU A 62 21.54 -7.92 22.24
CA LEU A 62 22.94 -8.00 21.82
C LEU A 62 23.88 -7.60 22.99
N PRO A 63 24.92 -8.40 23.25
CA PRO A 63 25.96 -8.04 24.23
C PRO A 63 26.53 -6.65 24.00
N GLY A 64 26.95 -6.01 25.08
CA GLY A 64 27.50 -4.66 25.05
C GLY A 64 28.62 -4.45 24.02
N ALA A 65 29.53 -5.42 23.87
CA ALA A 65 30.57 -5.35 22.84
C ALA A 65 30.04 -5.31 21.39
N LEU A 66 28.86 -5.90 21.11
CA LEU A 66 28.25 -5.96 19.77
C LEU A 66 27.30 -4.80 19.53
N SER A 67 26.68 -4.24 20.58
CA SER A 67 25.73 -3.12 20.48
C SER A 67 26.37 -1.74 20.52
N LYS A 68 27.61 -1.62 21.07
CA LYS A 68 28.35 -0.35 21.14
C LYS A 68 28.63 0.29 19.79
N GLN A 69 28.78 1.61 19.80
CA GLN A 69 29.07 2.42 18.62
C GLN A 69 28.03 2.18 17.48
N ASN A 70 26.74 2.09 17.85
CA ASN A 70 25.68 1.82 16.91
C ASN A 70 25.86 0.50 16.14
N CYS A 71 26.16 -0.57 16.86
CA CYS A 71 26.38 -1.92 16.32
C CYS A 71 27.51 -1.99 15.25
N LYS A 72 28.53 -1.17 15.39
CA LYS A 72 29.62 -1.03 14.40
C LYS A 72 30.16 -2.37 13.92
N TYR A 73 30.48 -3.30 14.84
CA TYR A 73 31.05 -4.61 14.48
C TYR A 73 30.03 -5.55 13.81
N MET A 74 28.74 -5.24 13.94
CA MET A 74 27.68 -5.98 13.23
C MET A 74 27.43 -5.38 11.85
N CYS A 75 27.59 -4.07 11.68
CA CYS A 75 27.30 -3.37 10.43
C CYS A 75 28.50 -3.31 9.46
N GLU A 76 29.74 -3.24 10.02
CA GLU A 76 30.96 -3.08 9.22
C GLU A 76 31.70 -4.41 8.99
N GLY A 77 32.45 -4.50 7.90
CA GLY A 77 33.32 -5.62 7.56
C GLY A 77 32.57 -6.86 7.07
N THR A 78 33.30 -7.93 6.85
CA THR A 78 32.78 -9.20 6.35
C THR A 78 32.98 -10.32 7.36
N CYS A 79 32.16 -11.36 7.30
CA CYS A 79 32.34 -12.59 8.06
C CYS A 79 32.10 -13.82 7.16
N TRP A 80 32.51 -14.98 7.66
CA TRP A 80 32.33 -16.24 6.93
C TRP A 80 30.86 -16.48 6.56
N CYS A 81 29.91 -16.16 7.46
CA CYS A 81 28.48 -16.38 7.21
C CYS A 81 27.99 -15.60 5.98
N VAL A 82 28.33 -14.31 5.90
CA VAL A 82 27.98 -13.45 4.76
C VAL A 82 28.65 -13.95 3.47
N GLN A 83 29.94 -14.29 3.55
CA GLN A 83 30.66 -14.84 2.38
C GLN A 83 30.10 -16.20 1.93
N ALA A 84 29.77 -17.08 2.87
CA ALA A 84 29.17 -18.39 2.55
C ALA A 84 27.75 -18.25 1.96
N TYR A 85 26.99 -17.28 2.44
CA TYR A 85 25.69 -16.91 1.86
C TYR A 85 25.84 -16.40 0.42
N GLN A 86 26.72 -15.42 0.18
CA GLN A 86 26.98 -14.87 -1.15
C GLN A 86 27.44 -15.95 -2.16
N ASN A 87 28.29 -16.86 -1.70
CA ASN A 87 28.76 -17.99 -2.51
C ASN A 87 27.77 -19.16 -2.60
N LYS A 88 26.55 -19.01 -2.07
CA LYS A 88 25.49 -20.06 -2.03
C LYS A 88 25.95 -21.36 -1.37
N LYS A 89 26.95 -21.29 -0.48
CA LYS A 89 27.45 -22.43 0.28
C LYS A 89 26.68 -22.70 1.56
N LEU A 90 26.03 -21.67 2.11
CA LEU A 90 25.18 -21.77 3.29
C LEU A 90 23.73 -22.06 2.84
N THR A 91 23.34 -23.32 2.84
CA THR A 91 22.03 -23.78 2.37
C THR A 91 21.10 -24.22 3.51
N LYS A 92 21.64 -24.43 4.71
CA LYS A 92 20.93 -24.87 5.91
C LYS A 92 21.50 -24.24 7.15
N ALA A 93 20.83 -24.43 8.29
CA ALA A 93 21.34 -23.98 9.58
C ALA A 93 22.71 -24.61 9.88
N SER A 94 23.60 -23.82 10.42
CA SER A 94 24.99 -24.25 10.66
C SER A 94 25.56 -23.60 11.92
N ASN A 95 26.35 -24.41 12.64
CA ASN A 95 27.13 -23.92 13.77
C ASN A 95 28.35 -23.13 13.30
N ILE A 96 28.57 -21.94 13.85
CA ILE A 96 29.69 -21.07 13.55
C ILE A 96 30.64 -21.03 14.75
N ILE A 97 31.77 -21.68 14.57
CA ILE A 97 32.76 -21.86 15.65
C ILE A 97 33.63 -20.61 15.83
N ASN A 98 33.89 -19.85 14.79
CA ASN A 98 34.80 -18.71 14.82
C ASN A 98 34.21 -17.53 14.02
N CYS A 99 33.49 -16.68 14.71
CA CYS A 99 32.90 -15.48 14.11
C CYS A 99 33.90 -14.31 14.18
N SER A 100 34.30 -13.79 13.02
CA SER A 100 35.23 -12.65 12.93
C SER A 100 34.68 -11.40 13.63
N ARG A 101 33.37 -11.15 13.55
CA ARG A 101 32.67 -10.00 14.13
C ARG A 101 32.73 -10.06 15.68
N ILE A 102 32.35 -11.20 16.25
CA ILE A 102 32.41 -11.43 17.70
C ILE A 102 33.85 -11.32 18.19
N ASN A 103 34.82 -11.90 17.46
CA ASN A 103 36.21 -11.84 17.82
C ASN A 103 36.80 -10.43 17.77
N LEU A 104 36.43 -9.62 16.78
CA LEU A 104 36.84 -8.23 16.66
C LEU A 104 36.25 -7.38 17.79
N ALA A 105 34.98 -7.56 18.10
CA ALA A 105 34.31 -6.88 19.20
C ALA A 105 34.93 -7.25 20.56
N ASN A 106 35.20 -8.55 20.77
CA ASN A 106 35.84 -9.03 22.01
C ASN A 106 37.25 -8.47 22.20
N ARG A 107 38.05 -8.33 21.14
CA ARG A 107 39.36 -7.70 21.19
C ARG A 107 39.32 -6.20 21.53
N ALA A 108 38.27 -5.51 21.05
CA ALA A 108 38.08 -4.07 21.23
C ALA A 108 37.52 -3.74 22.63
N PHE A 109 36.64 -4.60 23.14
CA PHE A 109 35.89 -4.40 24.37
C PHE A 109 36.00 -5.67 25.23
N GLN A 110 37.13 -5.87 25.89
CA GLN A 110 37.42 -7.06 26.67
C GLN A 110 36.31 -7.36 27.69
N GLU A 111 35.83 -8.64 27.68
CA GLU A 111 34.82 -9.19 28.60
C GLU A 111 33.35 -8.74 28.35
N GLU A 112 33.08 -7.82 27.46
CA GLU A 112 31.70 -7.34 27.20
C GLU A 112 30.94 -8.15 26.16
N THR A 113 31.46 -9.29 25.69
CA THR A 113 30.72 -10.25 24.84
C THR A 113 29.87 -11.21 25.67
N GLU A 114 29.87 -11.06 27.01
CA GLU A 114 29.07 -11.87 27.94
C GLU A 114 29.24 -13.38 27.73
N GLY A 115 30.43 -13.82 27.32
CA GLY A 115 30.75 -15.22 27.08
C GLY A 115 30.25 -15.75 25.73
N ILE A 116 29.75 -14.90 24.84
CA ILE A 116 29.37 -15.30 23.48
C ILE A 116 30.60 -15.36 22.60
N THR A 117 30.85 -16.55 22.06
CA THR A 117 31.99 -16.85 21.19
C THR A 117 31.55 -17.56 19.90
N HIS A 118 30.44 -18.29 19.98
CA HIS A 118 29.87 -19.10 18.90
C HIS A 118 28.42 -18.66 18.64
N HIS A 119 27.94 -18.93 17.45
CA HIS A 119 26.53 -18.70 17.11
C HIS A 119 26.04 -19.75 16.10
N ALA A 120 24.73 -19.91 15.97
CA ALA A 120 24.14 -20.59 14.84
C ALA A 120 23.66 -19.58 13.80
N THR A 121 23.77 -19.92 12.52
CA THR A 121 23.32 -19.10 11.41
C THR A 121 22.44 -19.91 10.45
N VAL A 122 21.44 -19.29 9.86
CA VAL A 122 20.56 -19.90 8.87
C VAL A 122 20.15 -18.88 7.81
N PRO A 123 20.10 -19.27 6.51
CA PRO A 123 19.63 -18.35 5.47
C PRO A 123 18.12 -18.15 5.55
N LEU A 124 17.69 -16.90 5.48
CA LEU A 124 16.29 -16.52 5.25
C LEU A 124 15.99 -16.74 3.76
N ARG A 125 15.05 -17.63 3.46
CA ARG A 125 14.73 -17.99 2.08
C ARG A 125 13.26 -18.29 1.85
N SER A 126 12.83 -18.10 0.59
CA SER A 126 11.56 -18.62 0.09
C SER A 126 11.81 -19.27 -1.27
N GLY A 127 11.67 -20.59 -1.31
CA GLY A 127 12.11 -21.38 -2.49
C GLY A 127 13.60 -21.21 -2.76
N ALA A 128 13.94 -20.69 -3.96
CA ALA A 128 15.32 -20.44 -4.36
C ALA A 128 15.82 -19.03 -4.02
N GLU A 129 14.93 -18.12 -3.64
CA GLU A 129 15.30 -16.74 -3.28
C GLU A 129 15.83 -16.67 -1.87
N LEU A 130 16.87 -15.86 -1.71
CA LEU A 130 17.57 -15.62 -0.46
C LEU A 130 17.41 -14.14 -0.10
N PHE A 131 17.12 -13.84 1.18
CA PHE A 131 16.89 -12.46 1.66
C PHE A 131 17.93 -12.01 2.68
N GLY A 132 18.56 -12.95 3.37
CA GLY A 132 19.52 -12.62 4.42
C GLY A 132 19.84 -13.80 5.33
N LEU A 133 20.28 -13.48 6.55
CA LEU A 133 20.71 -14.44 7.56
C LEU A 133 20.02 -14.17 8.91
N LEU A 134 19.47 -15.20 9.50
CA LEU A 134 19.08 -15.24 10.90
C LEU A 134 20.20 -15.88 11.72
N ASN A 135 20.61 -15.24 12.80
CA ASN A 135 21.65 -15.69 13.68
C ASN A 135 21.16 -15.71 15.14
N VAL A 136 21.55 -16.72 15.91
CA VAL A 136 21.24 -16.80 17.33
C VAL A 136 22.48 -17.21 18.12
N ALA A 137 22.59 -16.73 19.34
CA ALA A 137 23.70 -17.09 20.24
C ALA A 137 23.21 -17.29 21.68
N THR A 138 24.04 -17.98 22.44
CA THR A 138 23.86 -18.22 23.90
C THR A 138 25.24 -18.16 24.58
N PRO A 139 25.38 -17.47 25.71
CA PRO A 139 26.62 -17.43 26.46
C PRO A 139 27.19 -18.81 26.75
N TYR A 140 28.50 -18.96 26.62
CA TYR A 140 29.25 -20.17 26.92
C TYR A 140 28.84 -21.44 26.12
N LYS A 141 27.92 -21.32 25.16
CA LYS A 141 27.51 -22.42 24.29
C LYS A 141 28.39 -22.48 23.04
N THR A 142 29.00 -23.63 22.80
CA THR A 142 29.97 -23.83 21.70
C THR A 142 29.36 -24.56 20.50
N SER A 143 28.19 -25.19 20.66
CA SER A 143 27.47 -25.85 19.57
C SER A 143 25.95 -25.92 19.87
N TYR A 144 25.16 -25.96 18.82
CA TYR A 144 23.71 -26.12 18.86
C TYR A 144 23.35 -27.50 18.36
N SER A 145 22.34 -28.14 18.98
CA SER A 145 21.88 -29.46 18.62
C SER A 145 21.21 -29.48 17.23
N GLU A 146 21.07 -30.65 16.63
CA GLU A 146 20.30 -30.78 15.38
C GLU A 146 18.89 -30.26 15.52
N GLU A 147 18.27 -30.53 16.66
CA GLU A 147 16.92 -30.02 16.95
C GLU A 147 16.85 -28.48 17.04
N ASP A 148 17.88 -27.80 17.57
CA ASP A 148 17.97 -26.34 17.58
C ASP A 148 18.10 -25.81 16.14
N LEU A 149 18.92 -26.47 15.32
CA LEU A 149 19.15 -26.10 13.94
C LEU A 149 17.89 -26.31 13.07
N GLU A 150 17.15 -27.40 13.24
CA GLU A 150 15.88 -27.64 12.57
C GLU A 150 14.80 -26.62 12.93
N LEU A 151 14.75 -26.22 14.20
CA LEU A 151 13.86 -25.14 14.64
C LEU A 151 14.21 -23.82 13.94
N LEU A 152 15.50 -23.46 13.89
CA LEU A 152 15.98 -22.27 13.20
C LEU A 152 15.65 -22.31 11.70
N GLU A 153 15.80 -23.45 11.03
CA GLU A 153 15.41 -23.63 9.63
C GLU A 153 13.92 -23.39 9.41
N SER A 154 13.09 -23.91 10.32
CA SER A 154 11.63 -23.75 10.24
C SER A 154 11.22 -22.28 10.39
N VAL A 155 11.79 -21.57 11.38
CA VAL A 155 11.52 -20.15 11.61
C VAL A 155 12.06 -19.30 10.45
N ALA A 156 13.29 -19.56 10.00
CA ALA A 156 13.89 -18.84 8.88
C ALA A 156 13.10 -18.99 7.59
N PHE A 157 12.54 -20.17 7.33
CA PHE A 157 11.65 -20.42 6.19
C PHE A 157 10.34 -19.63 6.31
N GLN A 158 9.74 -19.57 7.50
CA GLN A 158 8.52 -18.80 7.73
C GLN A 158 8.77 -17.29 7.52
N ILE A 159 9.84 -16.74 8.11
CA ILE A 159 10.23 -15.34 7.92
C ILE A 159 10.49 -15.05 6.43
N GLY A 160 11.29 -15.89 5.76
CA GLY A 160 11.57 -15.74 4.32
C GLY A 160 10.31 -15.78 3.46
N SER A 161 9.35 -16.65 3.77
CA SER A 161 8.06 -16.74 3.09
C SER A 161 7.19 -15.51 3.32
N ALA A 162 7.19 -14.96 4.53
CA ALA A 162 6.48 -13.73 4.86
C ALA A 162 7.09 -12.51 4.15
N ILE A 163 8.42 -12.39 4.10
CA ILE A 163 9.12 -11.35 3.32
C ILE A 163 8.71 -11.43 1.84
N LYS A 164 8.76 -12.63 1.24
CA LYS A 164 8.36 -12.83 -0.16
C LYS A 164 6.91 -12.42 -0.41
N ARG A 165 5.99 -12.75 0.50
CA ARG A 165 4.59 -12.34 0.42
C ARG A 165 4.44 -10.84 0.38
N ILE A 166 5.13 -10.08 1.27
CA ILE A 166 5.09 -8.63 1.29
C ILE A 166 5.62 -8.06 -0.03
N ILE A 167 6.77 -8.53 -0.50
CA ILE A 167 7.36 -8.09 -1.78
C ILE A 167 6.39 -8.32 -2.94
N LEU A 168 5.78 -9.50 -3.04
CA LEU A 168 4.82 -9.81 -4.10
C LEU A 168 3.57 -8.94 -4.02
N THR A 169 3.04 -8.72 -2.82
CA THR A 169 1.87 -7.84 -2.62
C THR A 169 2.16 -6.41 -3.07
N ASP A 170 3.34 -5.88 -2.78
CA ASP A 170 3.72 -4.54 -3.20
C ASP A 170 3.96 -4.45 -4.71
N GLN A 171 4.55 -5.48 -5.32
CA GLN A 171 4.69 -5.59 -6.77
C GLN A 171 3.32 -5.66 -7.46
N GLU A 172 2.37 -6.43 -6.93
CA GLU A 172 1.01 -6.51 -7.46
C GLU A 172 0.27 -5.17 -7.36
N LYS A 173 0.38 -4.47 -6.23
CA LYS A 173 -0.18 -3.12 -6.06
C LYS A 173 0.39 -2.14 -7.08
N GLU A 174 1.70 -2.13 -7.29
CA GLU A 174 2.34 -1.23 -8.24
C GLU A 174 1.98 -1.58 -9.70
N ALA A 175 1.95 -2.87 -10.05
CA ALA A 175 1.48 -3.33 -11.35
C ALA A 175 0.01 -2.93 -11.61
N ALA A 176 -0.85 -3.05 -10.61
CA ALA A 176 -2.24 -2.61 -10.69
C ALA A 176 -2.35 -1.08 -10.91
N ARG A 177 -1.53 -0.28 -10.20
CA ARG A 177 -1.46 1.19 -10.40
C ARG A 177 -1.02 1.56 -11.82
N ILE A 178 0.01 0.91 -12.34
CA ILE A 178 0.50 1.14 -13.71
C ILE A 178 -0.55 0.73 -14.73
N SER A 179 -1.20 -0.42 -14.55
CA SER A 179 -2.28 -0.90 -15.44
C SER A 179 -3.45 0.09 -15.48
N GLU A 180 -3.90 0.55 -14.33
CA GLU A 180 -4.99 1.53 -14.22
C GLU A 180 -4.62 2.87 -14.86
N ARG A 181 -3.39 3.36 -14.63
CA ARG A 181 -2.89 4.57 -15.29
C ARG A 181 -2.87 4.42 -16.82
N ASN A 182 -2.46 3.27 -17.34
CA ASN A 182 -2.44 3.00 -18.77
C ASN A 182 -3.85 2.85 -19.35
N ARG A 183 -4.79 2.30 -18.60
CA ARG A 183 -6.21 2.25 -18.99
C ARG A 183 -6.79 3.65 -19.12
N LEU A 184 -6.60 4.48 -18.09
CA LEU A 184 -7.07 5.88 -18.09
C LEU A 184 -6.46 6.70 -19.22
N ALA A 185 -5.17 6.50 -19.53
CA ALA A 185 -4.52 7.18 -20.66
C ALA A 185 -5.13 6.79 -22.02
N ARG A 186 -5.54 5.53 -22.20
CA ARG A 186 -6.23 5.08 -23.42
C ARG A 186 -7.64 5.67 -23.51
N ASP A 187 -8.42 5.60 -22.43
CA ASP A 187 -9.77 6.15 -22.38
C ASP A 187 -9.75 7.66 -22.71
N LEU A 188 -8.73 8.37 -22.19
CA LEU A 188 -8.49 9.79 -22.52
C LEU A 188 -8.21 10.00 -24.00
N HIS A 189 -7.27 9.22 -24.55
CA HIS A 189 -6.88 9.33 -25.95
C HIS A 189 -8.08 9.10 -26.89
N ASP A 190 -8.91 8.11 -26.60
CA ASP A 190 -10.04 7.74 -27.45
C ASP A 190 -11.16 8.79 -27.36
N SER A 191 -11.50 9.27 -26.17
CA SER A 191 -12.55 10.26 -25.97
C SER A 191 -12.16 11.63 -26.58
N VAL A 192 -10.95 12.12 -26.28
CA VAL A 192 -10.47 13.41 -26.83
C VAL A 192 -10.31 13.37 -28.34
N ASN A 193 -9.81 12.26 -28.92
CA ASN A 193 -9.68 12.13 -30.36
C ASN A 193 -11.05 12.14 -31.07
N GLN A 194 -12.08 11.51 -30.51
CA GLN A 194 -13.42 11.56 -31.07
C GLN A 194 -13.96 13.00 -31.14
N LEU A 195 -13.77 13.77 -30.05
CA LEU A 195 -14.21 15.18 -29.99
C LEU A 195 -13.42 16.07 -30.96
N LEU A 196 -12.10 15.90 -31.01
CA LEU A 196 -11.25 16.62 -31.95
C LEU A 196 -11.57 16.28 -33.41
N PHE A 197 -11.90 15.01 -33.69
CA PHE A 197 -12.34 14.58 -35.02
C PHE A 197 -13.66 15.25 -35.41
N SER A 198 -14.62 15.33 -34.48
CA SER A 198 -15.89 16.03 -34.69
C SER A 198 -15.68 17.51 -34.96
N VAL A 199 -14.83 18.19 -34.20
CA VAL A 199 -14.43 19.58 -34.42
C VAL A 199 -13.85 19.77 -35.83
N LYS A 200 -12.88 18.93 -36.21
CA LYS A 200 -12.24 18.98 -37.54
C LYS A 200 -13.25 18.77 -38.67
N LEU A 201 -14.15 17.80 -38.53
CA LEU A 201 -15.19 17.52 -39.57
C LEU A 201 -16.14 18.66 -39.71
N THR A 202 -16.61 19.26 -38.61
CA THR A 202 -17.54 20.41 -38.62
C THR A 202 -16.86 21.64 -39.21
N ALA A 203 -15.61 21.92 -38.85
CA ALA A 203 -14.83 23.02 -39.41
C ALA A 203 -14.65 22.84 -40.94
N HIS A 204 -14.31 21.62 -41.38
CA HIS A 204 -14.13 21.32 -42.80
C HIS A 204 -15.45 21.47 -43.61
N ALA A 205 -16.54 20.99 -43.05
CA ALA A 205 -17.86 21.17 -43.67
C ALA A 205 -18.25 22.67 -43.79
N ALA A 206 -17.92 23.47 -42.79
CA ALA A 206 -18.22 24.92 -42.79
C ALA A 206 -17.44 25.72 -43.87
N LEU A 207 -16.25 25.25 -44.28
CA LEU A 207 -15.42 25.93 -45.28
C LEU A 207 -16.07 26.02 -46.69
N GLY A 208 -17.00 25.10 -46.99
CA GLY A 208 -17.69 25.03 -48.30
C GLY A 208 -19.04 25.76 -48.35
N ILE A 209 -19.46 26.45 -47.28
CA ILE A 209 -20.82 26.98 -47.15
C ILE A 209 -20.80 28.50 -47.24
N SER A 210 -21.55 29.04 -48.21
CA SER A 210 -21.69 30.50 -48.45
C SER A 210 -22.82 31.14 -47.61
N ASN A 211 -23.55 30.37 -46.79
CA ASN A 211 -24.65 30.87 -45.99
C ASN A 211 -24.20 31.21 -44.57
N GLU A 212 -24.37 32.48 -44.19
CA GLU A 212 -23.91 33.01 -42.89
C GLU A 212 -24.56 32.34 -41.69
N GLU A 213 -25.83 31.97 -41.77
CA GLU A 213 -26.53 31.30 -40.68
C GLU A 213 -26.03 29.84 -40.46
N VAL A 214 -25.73 29.13 -41.54
CA VAL A 214 -25.18 27.76 -41.47
C VAL A 214 -23.73 27.78 -40.97
N SER A 215 -22.96 28.74 -41.42
CA SER A 215 -21.58 28.94 -40.91
C SER A 215 -21.55 29.27 -39.41
N ARG A 216 -22.48 30.13 -38.96
CA ARG A 216 -22.63 30.45 -37.54
C ARG A 216 -22.99 29.22 -36.68
N LYS A 217 -23.93 28.39 -37.15
CA LYS A 217 -24.27 27.12 -36.47
C LYS A 217 -23.06 26.19 -36.41
N ALA A 218 -22.27 26.08 -37.46
CA ALA A 218 -21.06 25.26 -37.48
C ALA A 218 -20.02 25.75 -36.51
N PHE A 219 -19.79 27.06 -36.38
CA PHE A 219 -18.86 27.65 -35.39
C PHE A 219 -19.34 27.40 -33.96
N ASN A 220 -20.62 27.49 -33.65
CA ASN A 220 -21.16 27.17 -32.35
C ASN A 220 -20.92 25.69 -31.97
N ILE A 221 -21.13 24.76 -32.90
CA ILE A 221 -20.86 23.32 -32.69
C ILE A 221 -19.37 23.10 -32.44
N ILE A 222 -18.46 23.79 -33.14
CA ILE A 222 -17.01 23.71 -32.94
C ILE A 222 -16.65 24.22 -31.55
N GLU A 223 -17.23 25.34 -31.13
CA GLU A 223 -16.97 25.92 -29.81
C GLU A 223 -17.43 24.98 -28.70
N GLU A 224 -18.70 24.50 -28.76
CA GLU A 224 -19.26 23.57 -27.77
C GLU A 224 -18.46 22.27 -27.68
N THR A 225 -18.13 21.66 -28.83
CA THR A 225 -17.37 20.40 -28.88
C THR A 225 -15.93 20.56 -28.38
N SER A 226 -15.30 21.68 -28.70
CA SER A 226 -13.96 22.01 -28.20
C SER A 226 -13.97 22.20 -26.67
N GLN A 227 -14.97 22.91 -26.16
CA GLN A 227 -15.14 23.13 -24.73
C GLN A 227 -15.40 21.80 -24.00
N GLN A 228 -16.22 20.93 -24.60
CA GLN A 228 -16.45 19.57 -24.05
C GLN A 228 -15.13 18.76 -23.98
N ALA A 229 -14.31 18.78 -25.05
CA ALA A 229 -13.02 18.09 -25.07
C ALA A 229 -12.09 18.58 -23.96
N VAL A 230 -12.03 19.90 -23.74
CA VAL A 230 -11.25 20.51 -22.65
C VAL A 230 -11.75 20.05 -21.28
N ASN A 231 -13.05 19.99 -21.09
CA ASN A 231 -13.66 19.55 -19.82
C ASN A 231 -13.40 18.07 -19.54
N GLU A 232 -13.54 17.20 -20.55
CA GLU A 232 -13.23 15.78 -20.43
C GLU A 232 -11.73 15.54 -20.12
N MET A 233 -10.85 16.26 -20.82
CA MET A 233 -9.40 16.17 -20.53
C MET A 233 -9.09 16.60 -19.09
N ARG A 234 -9.69 17.69 -18.60
CA ARG A 234 -9.53 18.12 -17.21
C ARG A 234 -10.04 17.06 -16.24
N ALA A 235 -11.24 16.52 -16.45
CA ALA A 235 -11.81 15.50 -15.58
C ALA A 235 -10.89 14.27 -15.47
N LEU A 236 -10.26 13.85 -16.56
CA LEU A 236 -9.33 12.71 -16.58
C LEU A 236 -7.98 13.02 -15.94
N ILE A 237 -7.44 14.22 -16.11
CA ILE A 237 -6.24 14.69 -15.38
C ILE A 237 -6.50 14.66 -13.87
N TRP A 238 -7.69 15.05 -13.42
CA TRP A 238 -8.09 15.02 -12.02
C TRP A 238 -8.30 13.59 -11.47
N GLN A 239 -8.65 12.63 -12.32
CA GLN A 239 -8.65 11.21 -11.96
C GLN A 239 -7.23 10.67 -11.71
N LEU A 240 -6.23 11.18 -12.44
CA LEU A 240 -4.84 10.76 -12.31
C LEU A 240 -4.14 11.37 -11.08
N LYS A 241 -4.49 12.60 -10.70
CA LYS A 241 -3.93 13.31 -9.54
C LYS A 241 -5.02 14.18 -8.90
N PRO A 242 -5.27 14.08 -7.58
CA PRO A 242 -6.18 14.99 -6.88
C PRO A 242 -5.61 16.42 -6.90
N VAL A 243 -6.02 17.21 -7.88
CA VAL A 243 -5.57 18.61 -7.99
C VAL A 243 -6.41 19.46 -7.04
N GLY A 244 -5.74 20.18 -6.15
CA GLY A 244 -6.39 21.13 -5.23
C GLY A 244 -6.72 20.57 -3.85
N LEU A 245 -6.37 19.30 -3.56
CA LEU A 245 -6.56 18.74 -2.22
C LEU A 245 -5.67 19.47 -1.18
N GLU A 246 -4.53 20.01 -1.60
CA GLU A 246 -3.68 20.88 -0.79
C GLU A 246 -4.36 22.17 -0.31
N ARG A 247 -5.50 22.53 -0.90
CA ARG A 247 -6.37 23.65 -0.48
C ARG A 247 -7.57 23.23 0.34
N GLY A 248 -7.60 21.95 0.73
CA GLY A 248 -8.63 21.30 1.52
C GLY A 248 -9.72 20.59 0.71
N LEU A 249 -10.30 19.56 1.33
CA LEU A 249 -11.25 18.62 0.73
C LEU A 249 -12.44 19.32 0.06
N VAL A 250 -13.08 20.24 0.76
CA VAL A 250 -14.29 20.95 0.25
C VAL A 250 -13.98 21.72 -1.03
N LYS A 251 -12.84 22.44 -1.06
CA LYS A 251 -12.46 23.23 -2.23
C LYS A 251 -12.11 22.36 -3.43
N ALA A 252 -11.42 21.24 -3.19
CA ALA A 252 -11.11 20.27 -4.24
C ALA A 252 -12.39 19.68 -4.86
N ILE A 253 -13.38 19.34 -4.04
CA ILE A 253 -14.68 18.79 -4.48
C ILE A 253 -15.46 19.85 -5.28
N GLN A 254 -15.54 21.09 -4.80
CA GLN A 254 -16.20 22.19 -5.52
C GLN A 254 -15.60 22.39 -6.91
N ASN A 255 -14.27 22.49 -6.98
CA ASN A 255 -13.58 22.63 -8.26
C ASN A 255 -13.87 21.45 -9.20
N TYR A 256 -13.97 20.23 -8.65
CA TYR A 256 -14.29 19.03 -9.45
C TYR A 256 -15.75 19.05 -9.97
N SER A 257 -16.70 19.51 -9.15
CA SER A 257 -18.10 19.70 -9.60
C SER A 257 -18.21 20.68 -10.75
N ASP A 258 -17.46 21.79 -10.71
CA ASP A 258 -17.44 22.79 -11.79
C ASP A 258 -16.96 22.16 -13.10
N VAL A 259 -15.90 21.31 -13.04
CA VAL A 259 -15.35 20.61 -14.22
C VAL A 259 -16.41 19.64 -14.82
N LEU A 260 -17.16 18.96 -13.96
CA LEU A 260 -18.23 18.04 -14.38
C LEU A 260 -19.52 18.75 -14.78
N GLN A 261 -19.63 20.06 -14.55
CA GLN A 261 -20.86 20.83 -14.72
C GLN A 261 -22.03 20.25 -13.92
N LEU A 262 -21.77 19.94 -12.64
CA LEU A 262 -22.75 19.50 -11.66
C LEU A 262 -23.13 20.64 -10.74
N ASN A 263 -24.42 20.72 -10.39
CA ASN A 263 -24.93 21.67 -9.42
C ASN A 263 -24.75 21.11 -8.00
N LEU A 264 -23.58 21.38 -7.41
CA LEU A 264 -23.22 20.84 -6.10
C LEU A 264 -23.64 21.76 -4.97
N THR A 265 -24.44 21.23 -4.04
CA THR A 265 -24.75 21.86 -2.75
C THR A 265 -23.93 21.17 -1.65
N VAL A 266 -23.08 21.95 -0.93
CA VAL A 266 -22.23 21.40 0.14
C VAL A 266 -22.68 21.98 1.48
N SER A 267 -22.87 21.10 2.47
CA SER A 267 -23.00 21.46 3.87
C SER A 267 -21.90 20.85 4.72
N VAL A 268 -21.34 21.63 5.63
CA VAL A 268 -20.23 21.18 6.50
C VAL A 268 -20.61 21.45 7.96
N GLU A 269 -20.49 20.41 8.79
CA GLU A 269 -20.70 20.49 10.23
C GLU A 269 -19.41 20.13 10.96
N GLY A 270 -18.91 21.06 11.78
CA GLY A 270 -17.65 20.92 12.51
C GLY A 270 -16.43 21.42 11.72
N LEU A 271 -15.25 21.27 12.31
CA LEU A 271 -13.97 21.58 11.68
C LEU A 271 -13.39 20.29 11.06
N ILE A 272 -13.25 20.27 9.74
CA ILE A 272 -12.69 19.10 9.05
C ILE A 272 -11.16 19.16 9.15
N SER A 273 -10.58 18.16 9.83
CA SER A 273 -9.14 17.94 9.93
C SER A 273 -8.87 16.45 9.86
N LEU A 274 -8.45 15.98 8.71
CA LEU A 274 -8.26 14.57 8.41
C LEU A 274 -6.79 14.26 8.12
N PRO A 275 -6.29 13.07 8.52
CA PRO A 275 -5.03 12.54 7.99
C PRO A 275 -5.06 12.47 6.45
N SER A 276 -3.94 12.73 5.80
CA SER A 276 -3.86 12.82 4.33
C SER A 276 -4.36 11.55 3.61
N ILE A 277 -4.13 10.38 4.20
CA ILE A 277 -4.58 9.11 3.62
C ILE A 277 -6.12 8.98 3.66
N ILE A 278 -6.76 9.43 4.73
CA ILE A 278 -8.22 9.45 4.87
C ILE A 278 -8.79 10.48 3.89
N GLU A 279 -8.22 11.69 3.87
CA GLU A 279 -8.67 12.77 3.00
C GLU A 279 -8.62 12.37 1.51
N GLU A 280 -7.53 11.73 1.06
CA GLU A 280 -7.41 11.26 -0.32
C GLU A 280 -8.43 10.17 -0.66
N ASN A 281 -8.60 9.15 0.19
CA ASN A 281 -9.56 8.07 -0.08
C ASN A 281 -11.00 8.58 -0.10
N ILE A 282 -11.37 9.47 0.82
CA ILE A 282 -12.69 10.12 0.85
C ILE A 282 -12.90 10.97 -0.42
N TYR A 283 -11.92 11.80 -0.80
CA TYR A 283 -11.99 12.55 -2.05
C TYR A 283 -12.25 11.63 -3.25
N ARG A 284 -11.55 10.50 -3.35
CA ARG A 284 -11.72 9.54 -4.45
C ARG A 284 -13.08 8.87 -4.46
N ILE A 285 -13.64 8.57 -3.29
CA ILE A 285 -15.01 8.00 -3.22
C ILE A 285 -16.03 9.05 -3.66
N ILE A 286 -15.91 10.30 -3.20
CA ILE A 286 -16.79 11.40 -3.61
C ILE A 286 -16.66 11.63 -5.13
N GLN A 287 -15.44 11.64 -5.66
CA GLN A 287 -15.16 11.80 -7.08
C GLN A 287 -15.86 10.72 -7.93
N GLU A 288 -15.82 9.46 -7.51
CA GLU A 288 -16.50 8.36 -8.20
C GLU A 288 -18.03 8.50 -8.12
N GLY A 289 -18.59 8.92 -6.97
CA GLY A 289 -20.00 9.24 -6.82
C GLY A 289 -20.45 10.33 -7.80
N MET A 290 -19.68 11.42 -7.90
CA MET A 290 -19.96 12.53 -8.83
C MET A 290 -19.86 12.10 -10.31
N ASN A 291 -18.88 11.26 -10.65
CA ASN A 291 -18.77 10.69 -12.00
C ASN A 291 -19.98 9.81 -12.36
N ASN A 292 -20.45 9.02 -11.40
CA ASN A 292 -21.63 8.18 -11.59
C ASN A 292 -22.88 9.03 -11.79
N THR A 293 -23.05 10.11 -11.02
CA THR A 293 -24.12 11.09 -11.23
C THR A 293 -24.06 11.67 -12.64
N LYS A 294 -22.89 12.16 -13.08
CA LYS A 294 -22.72 12.74 -14.42
C LYS A 294 -23.05 11.76 -15.54
N LYS A 295 -22.65 10.50 -15.41
CA LYS A 295 -22.79 9.47 -16.44
C LYS A 295 -24.18 8.84 -16.48
N HIS A 296 -24.82 8.69 -15.32
CA HIS A 296 -25.96 7.78 -15.19
C HIS A 296 -27.22 8.41 -14.60
N ALA A 297 -27.13 9.52 -13.85
CA ALA A 297 -28.28 10.05 -13.13
C ALA A 297 -29.29 10.76 -14.04
N GLN A 298 -28.88 11.23 -15.22
CA GLN A 298 -29.69 12.11 -16.11
C GLN A 298 -30.14 13.41 -15.40
N ASP A 299 -29.49 13.76 -14.32
CA ASP A 299 -29.67 14.96 -13.53
C ASP A 299 -28.30 15.55 -13.22
N THR A 300 -28.25 16.83 -12.89
CA THR A 300 -27.00 17.52 -12.53
C THR A 300 -26.96 17.94 -11.06
N GLU A 301 -28.07 17.76 -10.32
CA GLU A 301 -28.11 18.12 -8.90
C GLU A 301 -27.49 17.06 -8.02
N ILE A 302 -26.58 17.48 -7.13
CA ILE A 302 -25.94 16.63 -6.15
C ILE A 302 -25.78 17.37 -4.81
N THR A 303 -26.06 16.69 -3.73
CA THR A 303 -25.82 17.21 -2.38
C THR A 303 -24.71 16.43 -1.69
N LEU A 304 -23.82 17.15 -1.00
CA LEU A 304 -22.75 16.62 -0.20
C LEU A 304 -22.86 17.17 1.22
N LYS A 305 -22.96 16.28 2.21
CA LYS A 305 -22.87 16.65 3.61
C LYS A 305 -21.63 16.05 4.21
N LEU A 306 -20.85 16.86 4.91
CA LEU A 306 -19.65 16.49 5.62
C LEU A 306 -19.83 16.86 7.09
N ALA A 307 -19.61 15.94 8.01
CA ALA A 307 -19.70 16.22 9.44
C ALA A 307 -18.53 15.53 10.17
N GLN A 308 -17.88 16.26 11.07
CA GLN A 308 -16.79 15.71 11.90
C GLN A 308 -17.06 15.97 13.38
N ASN A 309 -16.92 14.91 14.17
CA ASN A 309 -16.86 14.97 15.62
C ASN A 309 -15.53 14.39 16.13
N GLN A 310 -15.37 14.23 17.44
CA GLN A 310 -14.11 13.75 18.04
C GLN A 310 -13.71 12.32 17.63
N ASN A 311 -14.67 11.48 17.25
CA ASN A 311 -14.43 10.04 17.02
C ASN A 311 -14.65 9.61 15.57
N TYR A 312 -15.44 10.40 14.81
CA TYR A 312 -15.85 9.98 13.48
C TYR A 312 -15.96 11.16 12.51
N PHE A 313 -15.68 10.85 11.25
CA PHE A 313 -16.00 11.69 10.11
C PHE A 313 -17.11 11.04 9.27
N TYR A 314 -18.10 11.82 8.89
CA TYR A 314 -19.27 11.36 8.13
C TYR A 314 -19.34 12.07 6.79
N VAL A 315 -19.67 11.31 5.73
CA VAL A 315 -19.91 11.81 4.39
C VAL A 315 -21.23 11.26 3.89
N GLU A 316 -22.10 12.14 3.40
CA GLU A 316 -23.31 11.77 2.69
C GLU A 316 -23.32 12.45 1.33
N ILE A 317 -23.35 11.64 0.26
CA ILE A 317 -23.46 12.09 -1.12
C ILE A 317 -24.81 11.61 -1.66
N LYS A 318 -25.60 12.50 -2.26
CA LYS A 318 -26.90 12.16 -2.81
C LYS A 318 -27.12 12.84 -4.16
N ASP A 319 -27.48 12.07 -5.18
CA ASP A 319 -28.05 12.54 -6.43
C ASP A 319 -29.57 12.33 -6.46
N TYR A 320 -30.24 13.02 -7.35
CA TYR A 320 -31.68 12.95 -7.51
C TYR A 320 -32.09 12.40 -8.88
N GLY A 321 -31.19 11.62 -9.50
CA GLY A 321 -31.36 11.07 -10.82
C GLY A 321 -32.28 9.85 -10.90
N ILE A 322 -32.15 9.11 -12.01
CA ILE A 322 -32.99 7.93 -12.28
C ILE A 322 -32.75 6.75 -11.34
N GLY A 323 -31.64 6.75 -10.59
CA GLY A 323 -31.27 5.63 -9.72
C GLY A 323 -31.19 4.29 -10.44
N PHE A 324 -31.10 3.21 -9.67
CA PHE A 324 -31.05 1.84 -10.17
C PHE A 324 -31.50 0.82 -9.12
N ASN A 325 -31.86 -0.39 -9.57
CA ASN A 325 -32.27 -1.47 -8.70
C ASN A 325 -31.06 -2.24 -8.15
N MET A 326 -30.76 -2.10 -6.85
CA MET A 326 -29.66 -2.75 -6.17
C MET A 326 -29.70 -4.28 -6.18
N ARG A 327 -30.86 -4.90 -6.42
CA ARG A 327 -31.03 -6.36 -6.44
C ARG A 327 -30.66 -7.00 -7.78
N GLN A 328 -30.47 -6.22 -8.83
CA GLN A 328 -30.04 -6.76 -10.12
C GLN A 328 -28.54 -7.07 -10.05
N SER A 329 -28.15 -8.31 -10.35
CA SER A 329 -26.80 -8.87 -10.17
C SER A 329 -25.67 -8.12 -10.88
N ASN A 330 -25.95 -7.31 -11.89
CA ASN A 330 -24.95 -6.58 -12.67
C ASN A 330 -24.39 -5.35 -11.94
N TYR A 331 -25.09 -4.77 -10.97
CA TYR A 331 -24.63 -3.56 -10.28
C TYR A 331 -23.72 -3.85 -9.09
N ASN A 332 -23.88 -5.00 -8.41
CA ASN A 332 -22.98 -5.39 -7.32
C ASN A 332 -21.54 -5.70 -7.78
N ASN A 333 -21.34 -5.94 -9.08
CA ASN A 333 -20.03 -6.20 -9.70
C ASN A 333 -19.51 -5.02 -10.52
N SER A 334 -20.14 -3.83 -10.46
CA SER A 334 -19.60 -2.67 -11.17
C SER A 334 -18.26 -2.26 -10.59
N HIS A 335 -17.27 -2.02 -11.45
CA HIS A 335 -15.93 -1.62 -11.04
C HIS A 335 -15.92 -0.38 -10.12
N GLY A 336 -16.79 0.62 -10.39
CA GLY A 336 -16.87 1.84 -9.60
C GLY A 336 -17.31 1.59 -8.15
N ILE A 337 -18.38 0.81 -7.95
CA ILE A 337 -18.90 0.47 -6.60
C ILE A 337 -17.87 -0.35 -5.82
N ASN A 338 -17.23 -1.32 -6.47
CA ASN A 338 -16.19 -2.13 -5.84
C ASN A 338 -14.96 -1.30 -5.44
N ASN A 339 -14.54 -0.36 -6.29
CA ASN A 339 -13.45 0.56 -5.98
C ASN A 339 -13.79 1.46 -4.78
N MET A 340 -15.02 1.99 -4.69
CA MET A 340 -15.45 2.76 -3.52
C MET A 340 -15.40 1.94 -2.24
N LYS A 341 -15.90 0.69 -2.26
CA LYS A 341 -15.85 -0.23 -1.10
C LYS A 341 -14.40 -0.57 -0.69
N GLN A 342 -13.51 -0.82 -1.65
CA GLN A 342 -12.10 -1.09 -1.35
C GLN A 342 -11.41 0.11 -0.72
N ARG A 343 -11.67 1.33 -1.21
CA ARG A 343 -11.14 2.57 -0.63
C ARG A 343 -11.66 2.84 0.77
N ALA A 344 -12.94 2.58 1.02
CA ALA A 344 -13.51 2.68 2.36
C ALA A 344 -12.83 1.69 3.32
N LYS A 345 -12.65 0.44 2.88
CA LYS A 345 -11.93 -0.57 3.66
C LYS A 345 -10.48 -0.19 3.97
N ALA A 346 -9.78 0.48 3.04
CA ALA A 346 -8.39 0.91 3.23
C ALA A 346 -8.21 1.98 4.33
N ILE A 347 -9.29 2.60 4.79
CA ILE A 347 -9.32 3.61 5.87
C ILE A 347 -10.25 3.18 7.01
N ASP A 348 -10.52 1.89 7.14
CA ASP A 348 -11.42 1.29 8.15
C ASP A 348 -12.81 1.93 8.23
N ALA A 349 -13.30 2.47 7.10
CA ALA A 349 -14.57 3.14 7.02
C ALA A 349 -15.71 2.19 6.63
N ASP A 350 -16.88 2.39 7.26
CA ASP A 350 -18.14 1.79 6.83
C ASP A 350 -18.69 2.60 5.65
N ILE A 351 -19.08 1.91 4.57
CA ILE A 351 -19.73 2.50 3.40
C ILE A 351 -21.06 1.81 3.11
N GLU A 352 -22.12 2.59 3.00
CA GLU A 352 -23.44 2.15 2.58
C GLU A 352 -23.85 2.88 1.31
N ILE A 353 -24.28 2.14 0.29
CA ILE A 353 -24.76 2.68 -0.98
C ILE A 353 -26.21 2.21 -1.16
N THR A 354 -27.13 3.14 -1.33
CA THR A 354 -28.54 2.87 -1.56
C THR A 354 -28.99 3.57 -2.83
N SER A 355 -29.79 2.88 -3.64
CA SER A 355 -30.40 3.43 -4.85
C SER A 355 -31.76 2.82 -5.10
N GLU A 356 -32.69 3.63 -5.55
CA GLU A 356 -34.02 3.22 -5.99
C GLU A 356 -34.32 3.86 -7.35
N GLU A 357 -35.02 3.13 -8.22
CA GLU A 357 -35.44 3.63 -9.52
C GLU A 357 -36.31 4.91 -9.37
N ASN A 358 -35.93 5.96 -10.08
CA ASN A 358 -36.53 7.30 -10.07
C ASN A 358 -36.44 8.06 -8.74
N LYS A 359 -35.52 7.66 -7.83
CA LYS A 359 -35.28 8.36 -6.57
C LYS A 359 -33.81 8.78 -6.36
N GLY A 360 -32.93 8.41 -7.31
CA GLY A 360 -31.51 8.70 -7.27
C GLY A 360 -30.69 7.70 -6.45
N THR A 361 -29.46 8.09 -6.14
CA THR A 361 -28.50 7.27 -5.39
C THR A 361 -27.98 8.05 -4.20
N GLN A 362 -27.81 7.35 -3.07
CA GLN A 362 -27.20 7.89 -1.86
C GLN A 362 -26.05 7.02 -1.42
N ILE A 363 -24.92 7.65 -1.10
CA ILE A 363 -23.71 7.04 -0.57
C ILE A 363 -23.48 7.63 0.81
N TYR A 364 -23.42 6.80 1.82
CA TYR A 364 -23.12 7.18 3.19
C TYR A 364 -21.81 6.53 3.64
N ILE A 365 -20.92 7.30 4.26
CA ILE A 365 -19.61 6.83 4.72
C ILE A 365 -19.41 7.29 6.16
N LYS A 366 -18.93 6.37 7.01
CA LYS A 366 -18.56 6.63 8.38
C LYS A 366 -17.11 6.19 8.59
N VAL A 367 -16.24 7.13 8.93
CA VAL A 367 -14.80 6.91 9.10
C VAL A 367 -14.45 7.07 10.57
N PRO A 368 -13.82 6.11 11.24
CA PRO A 368 -13.23 6.31 12.56
C PRO A 368 -11.99 7.25 12.47
N LEU A 369 -11.81 8.10 13.50
CA LEU A 369 -10.72 9.09 13.54
C LEU A 369 -9.74 8.79 14.69
#